data_94316bccfcd80734b868794c17ec93e8
#
_entry.id   94316bccfcd80734b868794c17ec93e8
#
_cell.length_a   1.000
_cell.length_b   1.000
_cell.length_c   1.000
_cell.angle_alpha   90.00
_cell.angle_beta   90.00
_cell.angle_gamma   90.00
#
_symmetry.space_group_name_H-M   'P 1'
#
loop_
_entity.id
_entity.type
_entity.pdbx_description
1 polymer ?
#
loop_
_entity_poly.entity_id
_entity_poly.type
_entity_poly.pdbx_seq_one_letter_code
_entity_poly.pdbx_strand_id
1 'polypeptide(L)'
;DAFKLDSIGGIDNFKDKMEILCKGLVEKYPTAKIFFFTRWNCKNFKGSDSEKVVDAMIEVCGNYSIPIFDCARKGSIYADNDTFRRIYFQKSKNNTDTAHLNSKGHDRFLKVAESFLLQY
;
A
#
# COMPACT_ATOMS: atom_id res chain seq x y z
N ASP A 1 -5.40 -15.48 -1.75
CA ASP A 1 -4.38 -15.69 -0.76
C ASP A 1 -4.45 -14.62 0.32
N ALA A 2 -4.81 -15.01 1.51
CA ALA A 2 -5.05 -14.07 2.60
C ALA A 2 -3.77 -13.89 3.43
N PHE A 3 -3.23 -12.67 3.41
CA PHE A 3 -2.17 -12.27 4.33
C PHE A 3 -2.66 -12.43 5.78
N LYS A 4 -1.82 -12.97 6.63
CA LYS A 4 -2.11 -13.17 8.06
C LYS A 4 -1.06 -12.47 8.92
N LEU A 5 -1.51 -11.59 9.82
CA LEU A 5 -0.62 -10.89 10.76
C LEU A 5 0.14 -11.87 11.67
N ASP A 6 -0.45 -12.97 12.04
CA ASP A 6 0.21 -13.98 12.88
C ASP A 6 1.50 -14.51 12.25
N SER A 7 1.57 -14.55 10.92
CA SER A 7 2.77 -15.04 10.22
C SER A 7 3.98 -14.12 10.41
N ILE A 8 3.77 -12.87 10.81
CA ILE A 8 4.82 -11.88 11.03
C ILE A 8 4.89 -11.42 12.49
N GLY A 9 4.27 -12.15 13.42
CA GLY A 9 4.32 -11.87 14.85
C GLY A 9 3.28 -10.88 15.36
N GLY A 10 2.23 -10.62 14.58
CA GLY A 10 1.11 -9.76 14.99
C GLY A 10 1.31 -8.28 14.68
N ILE A 11 0.27 -7.49 14.97
CA ILE A 11 0.24 -6.06 14.63
C ILE A 11 1.27 -5.26 15.42
N ASP A 12 1.49 -5.58 16.69
CA ASP A 12 2.45 -4.85 17.52
C ASP A 12 3.88 -5.04 17.00
N ASN A 13 4.21 -6.26 16.60
CA ASN A 13 5.51 -6.53 15.99
C ASN A 13 5.66 -5.78 14.66
N PHE A 14 4.61 -5.72 13.85
CA PHE A 14 4.64 -4.94 12.61
C PHE A 14 4.91 -3.46 12.89
N LYS A 15 4.19 -2.88 13.87
CA LYS A 15 4.37 -1.48 14.25
C LYS A 15 5.78 -1.21 14.75
N ASP A 16 6.34 -2.10 15.56
CA ASP A 16 7.70 -1.96 16.06
C ASP A 16 8.72 -1.95 14.92
N LYS A 17 8.57 -2.83 13.95
CA LYS A 17 9.46 -2.88 12.77
C LYS A 17 9.29 -1.64 11.89
N MET A 18 8.08 -1.16 11.72
CA MET A 18 7.79 0.05 10.96
C MET A 18 8.39 1.29 11.64
N GLU A 19 8.33 1.36 12.98
CA GLU A 19 8.97 2.41 13.77
C GLU A 19 10.49 2.42 13.54
N ILE A 20 11.13 1.26 13.58
CA ILE A 20 12.57 1.13 13.34
C ILE A 20 12.92 1.64 11.93
N LEU A 21 12.12 1.25 10.92
CA LEU A 21 12.33 1.69 9.54
C LEU A 21 12.20 3.20 9.40
N CYS A 22 11.11 3.78 9.89
CA CYS A 22 10.85 5.21 9.78
C CYS A 22 11.91 6.03 10.51
N LYS A 23 12.24 5.64 11.73
CA LYS A 23 13.28 6.29 12.53
C LYS A 23 14.62 6.25 11.82
N GLY A 24 15.00 5.09 11.31
CA GLY A 24 16.27 4.93 10.58
C GLY A 24 16.33 5.78 9.32
N LEU A 25 15.22 5.89 8.58
CA LEU A 25 15.15 6.69 7.35
C LEU A 25 15.31 8.19 7.66
N VAL A 26 14.59 8.71 8.64
CA VAL A 26 14.67 10.15 8.96
C VAL A 26 16.01 10.52 9.61
N GLU A 27 16.62 9.60 10.35
CA GLU A 27 17.96 9.83 10.93
C GLU A 27 19.05 9.81 9.85
N LYS A 28 18.94 8.87 8.89
CA LYS A 28 19.94 8.73 7.83
C LYS A 28 19.79 9.81 6.75
N TYR A 29 18.58 10.22 6.47
CA TYR A 29 18.26 11.17 5.39
C TYR A 29 17.43 12.34 5.93
N PRO A 30 17.98 13.16 6.84
CA PRO A 30 17.19 14.15 7.59
C PRO A 30 16.59 15.27 6.73
N THR A 31 17.13 15.50 5.55
CA THR A 31 16.62 16.55 4.65
C THR A 31 15.94 15.99 3.40
N ALA A 32 15.90 14.68 3.23
CA ALA A 32 15.22 14.05 2.09
C ALA A 32 13.71 14.12 2.27
N LYS A 33 13.00 14.21 1.15
CA LYS A 33 11.55 14.01 1.12
C LYS A 33 11.30 12.52 0.99
N ILE A 34 10.73 11.92 2.03
CA ILE A 34 10.46 10.48 2.11
C ILE A 34 8.95 10.28 1.97
N PHE A 35 8.56 9.32 1.15
CA PHE A 35 7.15 9.00 0.91
C PHE A 35 6.94 7.51 1.01
N PHE A 36 5.75 7.11 1.45
CA PHE A 36 5.30 5.73 1.42
C PHE A 36 4.01 5.61 0.63
N PHE A 37 3.81 4.43 0.07
CA PHE A 37 2.55 4.04 -0.56
C PHE A 37 2.13 2.72 0.06
N THR A 38 0.86 2.59 0.42
CA THR A 38 0.32 1.31 0.88
C THR A 38 0.06 0.40 -0.32
N ARG A 39 -0.28 -0.85 -0.04
CA ARG A 39 -0.83 -1.73 -1.08
C ARG A 39 -2.18 -1.21 -1.54
N TRP A 40 -2.62 -1.62 -2.72
CA TRP A 40 -3.99 -1.31 -3.16
C TRP A 40 -5.00 -2.27 -2.58
N ASN A 41 -6.28 -1.89 -2.72
CA ASN A 41 -7.40 -2.69 -2.26
C ASN A 41 -7.36 -4.09 -2.88
N CYS A 42 -7.66 -5.09 -2.09
CA CYS A 42 -7.68 -6.48 -2.51
C CYS A 42 -8.92 -7.18 -1.95
N LYS A 43 -9.07 -8.45 -2.29
CA LYS A 43 -10.24 -9.23 -1.86
C LYS A 43 -10.41 -9.20 -0.35
N ASN A 44 -11.64 -8.92 0.08
CA ASN A 44 -12.02 -8.88 1.50
C ASN A 44 -11.15 -7.93 2.34
N PHE A 45 -10.78 -6.78 1.77
CA PHE A 45 -9.87 -5.84 2.44
C PHE A 45 -10.44 -5.32 3.76
N LYS A 46 -11.70 -4.87 3.76
CA LYS A 46 -12.33 -4.33 4.97
C LYS A 46 -12.43 -5.39 6.06
N GLY A 47 -11.89 -5.09 7.23
CA GLY A 47 -11.86 -6.00 8.36
C GLY A 47 -10.74 -7.04 8.31
N SER A 48 -9.90 -7.01 7.26
CA SER A 48 -8.81 -7.97 7.09
C SER A 48 -7.54 -7.56 7.84
N ASP A 49 -6.61 -8.50 7.93
CA ASP A 49 -5.27 -8.20 8.45
C ASP A 49 -4.53 -7.20 7.56
N SER A 50 -4.79 -7.19 6.26
CA SER A 50 -4.24 -6.18 5.34
C SER A 50 -4.70 -4.77 5.69
N GLU A 51 -5.95 -4.60 6.07
CA GLU A 51 -6.44 -3.29 6.51
C GLU A 51 -5.73 -2.83 7.78
N LYS A 52 -5.51 -3.74 8.72
CA LYS A 52 -4.79 -3.44 9.96
C LYS A 52 -3.36 -2.98 9.68
N VAL A 53 -2.69 -3.60 8.72
CA VAL A 53 -1.34 -3.20 8.30
C VAL A 53 -1.35 -1.83 7.65
N VAL A 54 -2.30 -1.55 6.76
CA VAL A 54 -2.43 -0.23 6.12
C VAL A 54 -2.61 0.85 7.19
N ASP A 55 -3.51 0.64 8.13
CA ASP A 55 -3.77 1.61 9.20
C ASP A 55 -2.53 1.80 10.09
N ALA A 56 -1.81 0.73 10.41
CA ALA A 56 -0.57 0.81 11.18
C ALA A 56 0.53 1.59 10.43
N MET A 57 0.67 1.39 9.13
CA MET A 57 1.63 2.15 8.33
C MET A 57 1.32 3.65 8.37
N ILE A 58 0.06 4.01 8.22
CA ILE A 58 -0.38 5.42 8.26
C ILE A 58 -0.09 6.02 9.63
N GLU A 59 -0.44 5.31 10.70
CA GLU A 59 -0.19 5.75 12.08
C GLU A 59 1.30 5.99 12.33
N VAL A 60 2.14 5.00 12.02
CA VAL A 60 3.58 5.08 12.29
C VAL A 60 4.25 6.17 11.43
N CYS A 61 3.93 6.24 10.15
CA CYS A 61 4.45 7.31 9.28
C CYS A 61 4.10 8.70 9.83
N GLY A 62 2.90 8.87 10.38
CA GLY A 62 2.47 10.11 10.98
C GLY A 62 3.32 10.53 12.17
N ASN A 63 3.82 9.57 12.95
CA ASN A 63 4.71 9.85 14.09
C ASN A 63 6.05 10.47 13.65
N TYR A 64 6.44 10.30 12.40
CA TYR A 64 7.70 10.80 11.85
C TYR A 64 7.50 11.88 10.79
N SER A 65 6.28 12.39 10.65
CA SER A 65 5.95 13.38 9.62
C SER A 65 6.27 12.91 8.19
N ILE A 66 6.15 11.62 7.95
CA ILE A 66 6.37 11.03 6.63
C ILE A 66 5.03 10.94 5.89
N PRO A 67 4.87 11.63 4.76
CA PRO A 67 3.67 11.48 3.94
C PRO A 67 3.50 10.05 3.45
N ILE A 68 2.29 9.53 3.58
CA ILE A 68 1.94 8.20 3.09
C ILE A 68 0.62 8.27 2.33
N PHE A 69 0.59 7.65 1.15
CA PHE A 69 -0.63 7.58 0.37
C PHE A 69 -1.34 6.26 0.61
N ASP A 70 -2.62 6.35 0.97
CA ASP A 70 -3.49 5.20 1.20
C ASP A 70 -3.98 4.66 -0.15
N CYS A 71 -3.16 3.84 -0.79
CA CYS A 71 -3.51 3.24 -2.07
C CYS A 71 -4.69 2.29 -1.96
N ALA A 72 -4.90 1.68 -0.80
CA ALA A 72 -5.99 0.73 -0.62
C ALA A 72 -7.35 1.41 -0.74
N ARG A 73 -7.48 2.62 -0.19
CA ARG A 73 -8.76 3.33 -0.15
C ARG A 73 -8.88 4.46 -1.17
N LYS A 74 -7.74 4.97 -1.65
CA LYS A 74 -7.71 6.17 -2.51
C LYS A 74 -6.96 5.97 -3.82
N GLY A 75 -6.43 4.77 -4.06
CA GLY A 75 -5.58 4.49 -5.23
C GLY A 75 -6.33 4.29 -6.54
N SER A 76 -7.65 4.23 -6.50
CA SER A 76 -8.46 3.95 -7.69
C SER A 76 -8.15 2.61 -8.37
N ILE A 77 -7.59 1.67 -7.60
CA ILE A 77 -7.29 0.31 -8.02
C ILE A 77 -8.12 -0.64 -7.17
N TYR A 78 -9.12 -1.25 -7.77
CA TYR A 78 -10.01 -2.17 -7.06
C TYR A 78 -9.81 -3.60 -7.56
N ALA A 79 -8.86 -4.30 -6.96
CA ALA A 79 -8.43 -5.62 -7.41
C ALA A 79 -9.49 -6.72 -7.22
N ASP A 80 -10.48 -6.51 -6.35
CA ASP A 80 -11.53 -7.50 -6.08
C ASP A 80 -12.70 -7.38 -7.05
N ASN A 81 -12.42 -7.13 -8.31
CA ASN A 81 -13.43 -7.09 -9.36
C ASN A 81 -12.88 -7.75 -10.61
N ASP A 82 -13.62 -8.70 -11.16
CA ASP A 82 -13.18 -9.52 -12.28
C ASP A 82 -12.93 -8.68 -13.53
N THR A 83 -13.84 -7.78 -13.86
CA THR A 83 -13.69 -6.88 -15.02
C THR A 83 -12.51 -5.94 -14.84
N PHE A 84 -12.33 -5.39 -13.63
CA PHE A 84 -11.22 -4.52 -13.33
C PHE A 84 -9.89 -5.26 -13.53
N ARG A 85 -9.76 -6.48 -13.04
CA ARG A 85 -8.54 -7.28 -13.21
C ARG A 85 -8.23 -7.56 -14.68
N ARG A 86 -9.25 -7.87 -15.48
CA ARG A 86 -9.04 -8.12 -16.92
C ARG A 86 -8.47 -6.92 -17.65
N ILE A 87 -8.86 -5.72 -17.25
CA ILE A 87 -8.45 -4.47 -17.92
C ILE A 87 -7.11 -3.97 -17.40
N TYR A 88 -6.88 -4.01 -16.08
CA TYR A 88 -5.81 -3.27 -15.43
C TYR A 88 -4.71 -4.14 -14.82
N PHE A 89 -4.92 -5.43 -14.72
CA PHE A 89 -3.92 -6.34 -14.14
C PHE A 89 -3.27 -7.20 -15.21
N GLN A 90 -2.10 -7.75 -14.88
CA GLN A 90 -1.41 -8.69 -15.74
C GLN A 90 -2.25 -9.95 -15.96
N LYS A 91 -2.15 -10.54 -17.14
CA LYS A 91 -2.84 -11.78 -17.43
C LYS A 91 -2.34 -12.89 -16.51
N SER A 92 -3.28 -13.61 -15.93
CA SER A 92 -3.00 -14.74 -15.06
C SER A 92 -4.02 -15.84 -15.29
N LYS A 93 -3.68 -17.04 -14.87
CA LYS A 93 -4.60 -18.17 -14.92
C LYS A 93 -5.86 -17.83 -14.13
N ASN A 94 -7.02 -18.00 -14.75
CA ASN A 94 -8.33 -17.68 -14.17
C ASN A 94 -8.50 -16.21 -13.73
N ASN A 95 -7.68 -15.30 -14.25
CA ASN A 95 -7.77 -13.87 -13.95
C ASN A 95 -7.74 -13.58 -12.45
N THR A 96 -6.82 -14.23 -11.73
CA THR A 96 -6.75 -14.16 -10.26
C THR A 96 -5.64 -13.29 -9.70
N ASP A 97 -4.78 -12.71 -10.54
CA ASP A 97 -3.70 -11.84 -10.08
C ASP A 97 -4.29 -10.53 -9.54
N THR A 98 -4.02 -10.25 -8.27
CA THR A 98 -4.46 -9.04 -7.58
C THR A 98 -3.29 -8.14 -7.17
N ALA A 99 -2.08 -8.44 -7.63
CA ALA A 99 -0.87 -7.75 -7.21
C ALA A 99 -0.16 -6.99 -8.34
N HIS A 100 -0.24 -7.47 -9.57
CA HIS A 100 0.59 -6.96 -10.67
C HIS A 100 -0.23 -6.21 -11.72
N LEU A 101 -0.11 -4.90 -11.73
CA LEU A 101 -0.76 -4.06 -12.75
C LEU A 101 -0.11 -4.28 -14.12
N ASN A 102 -0.93 -4.18 -15.18
CA ASN A 102 -0.43 -4.07 -16.55
C ASN A 102 -0.17 -2.60 -16.90
N SER A 103 0.18 -2.29 -18.15
CA SER A 103 0.46 -0.91 -18.60
C SER A 103 -0.69 0.04 -18.33
N LYS A 104 -1.94 -0.39 -18.59
CA LYS A 104 -3.13 0.43 -18.34
C LYS A 104 -3.34 0.68 -16.84
N GLY A 105 -3.07 -0.33 -16.02
CA GLY A 105 -3.14 -0.21 -14.57
C GLY A 105 -2.11 0.76 -14.03
N HIS A 106 -0.89 0.69 -14.52
CA HIS A 106 0.16 1.65 -14.17
C HIS A 106 -0.19 3.07 -14.61
N ASP A 107 -0.71 3.26 -15.80
CA ASP A 107 -1.13 4.59 -16.28
C ASP A 107 -2.24 5.17 -15.41
N ARG A 108 -3.19 4.33 -15.01
CA ARG A 108 -4.26 4.75 -14.11
C ARG A 108 -3.74 5.16 -12.74
N PHE A 109 -2.84 4.38 -12.17
CA PHE A 109 -2.25 4.67 -10.85
C PHE A 109 -1.29 5.84 -10.90
N LEU A 110 -0.54 6.02 -11.98
CA LEU A 110 0.44 7.08 -12.13
C LEU A 110 -0.15 8.47 -11.86
N LYS A 111 -1.34 8.74 -12.35
CA LYS A 111 -2.02 10.02 -12.13
C LYS A 111 -2.30 10.28 -10.66
N VAL A 112 -2.68 9.24 -9.93
CA VAL A 112 -2.94 9.31 -8.50
C VAL A 112 -1.64 9.53 -7.73
N ALA A 113 -0.61 8.76 -8.04
CA ALA A 113 0.71 8.87 -7.42
C ALA A 113 1.34 10.24 -7.67
N GLU A 114 1.30 10.72 -8.90
CA GLU A 114 1.84 12.04 -9.28
C GLU A 114 1.12 13.15 -8.52
N SER A 115 -0.20 13.11 -8.48
CA SER A 115 -1.00 14.10 -7.74
C SER A 115 -0.63 14.14 -6.26
N PHE A 116 -0.41 12.97 -5.65
CA PHE A 116 0.03 12.90 -4.26
C PHE A 116 1.42 13.52 -4.08
N LEU A 117 2.39 13.13 -4.91
CA LEU A 117 3.76 13.61 -4.79
C LEU A 117 3.89 15.12 -5.02
N LEU A 118 3.09 15.68 -5.93
CA LEU A 118 3.12 17.12 -6.24
C LEU A 118 2.61 18.00 -5.10
N GLN A 119 1.97 17.44 -4.07
CA GLN A 119 1.57 18.20 -2.89
C GLN A 119 2.76 18.59 -2.01
N TYR A 120 3.87 17.97 -2.20
CA TYR A 120 5.06 18.14 -1.38
C TYR A 120 6.24 18.61 -2.23
#